data_c3076c6f9982117b974a02328d500487
#
_entry.id   c3076c6f9982117b974a02328d500487
#
_cell.length_a   1.000
_cell.length_b   1.000
_cell.length_c   1.000
_cell.angle_alpha   90.00
_cell.angle_beta   90.00
_cell.angle_gamma   90.00
#
_symmetry.space_group_name_H-M   'P 1'
#
loop_
_entity.id
_entity.type
_entity.pdbx_description
1 polymer ?
#
loop_
_entity_poly.entity_id
_entity_poly.type
_entity_poly.pdbx_seq_one_letter_code
_entity_poly.pdbx_strand_id
1 'polypeptide(L)'
;MEKKMKIQMDGTMMPGLCRRVALATCGAIVALNVVAQNPIICDRYTPDPAPYVHGDTLYLFVDHDEDVTENGYFTMKDWLLYSTVDMVNWTYRGTPLTSATFSAWAKQDNDCWASQCIERNGKWYWYVTATIKGQAYPGIGVAVANSPAGPYRDPIRKPLVQGWFKIDPTVFIDDNGQAYLFYGNNNLWYARLTKSMTAITGGEVEVKTRDEKAFGPFKGYEDNGTPKTNFEEASWIYKRDGKYYLEYAAGGVPEYWAYSTADKVTGPWTYGGKVMGQADGSFTIHGGSVEFRGHHYMFYHNGKLPGGGGFKRSTCVEEFTRNEDGSLPLIKFTTKGVEPLQTLDPYVRQEAETINQSSGILCVGDYRQCYVTNISSSGYIKVRNVDFGSEGALSFKARVRSSQKATLVVRQGSRTGSVKARVAVEPTDGEWVEVVADLAAPLTGVRDISFTFQGSGKSLFEFDSWQFSQPPTGVAAPAAERPATAAVVTCDLSGRAAGPDARGLLIRRELQGGKPRARKILIH
;
A
#
# COMPACT_ATOMS: atom_id res chain seq x y z
N MET A 1 31.11 41.42 34.04
CA MET A 1 30.66 41.69 35.44
C MET A 1 29.57 40.69 35.77
N GLU A 2 29.99 39.63 36.44
CA GLU A 2 29.08 38.61 37.00
C GLU A 2 28.42 39.11 38.27
N LYS A 3 27.13 38.80 38.44
CA LYS A 3 26.50 38.78 39.77
C LYS A 3 25.78 37.47 39.98
N LYS A 4 26.43 36.59 40.74
CA LYS A 4 25.83 35.44 41.42
C LYS A 4 24.92 35.91 42.55
N MET A 5 23.73 35.37 42.64
CA MET A 5 22.88 35.51 43.81
C MET A 5 22.70 34.14 44.47
N LYS A 6 23.27 34.00 45.67
CA LYS A 6 23.07 32.90 46.61
C LYS A 6 21.75 33.11 47.36
N ILE A 7 20.94 32.08 47.48
CA ILE A 7 19.86 32.02 48.48
C ILE A 7 20.22 30.93 49.48
N GLN A 8 20.17 31.34 50.73
CA GLN A 8 20.55 30.63 51.94
C GLN A 8 19.34 29.82 52.43
N MET A 9 19.57 28.58 52.85
CA MET A 9 18.58 27.76 53.56
C MET A 9 18.69 28.02 55.05
N ASP A 10 17.57 28.27 55.68
CA ASP A 10 17.45 28.20 57.17
C ASP A 10 16.49 27.04 57.52
N GLY A 11 16.99 26.18 58.40
CA GLY A 11 16.24 25.06 58.91
C GLY A 11 15.62 25.37 60.27
N THR A 12 14.42 24.83 60.48
CA THR A 12 13.94 24.56 61.85
C THR A 12 13.09 23.27 61.82
N MET A 13 13.53 22.31 62.63
CA MET A 13 12.79 21.11 63.03
C MET A 13 11.75 21.41 64.12
N MET A 14 10.60 20.70 64.05
CA MET A 14 9.93 20.08 65.21
C MET A 14 8.90 19.02 64.80
N PRO A 15 8.61 17.97 65.56
CA PRO A 15 8.09 16.68 65.11
C PRO A 15 6.60 16.49 65.39
N GLY A 16 5.94 15.73 64.56
CA GLY A 16 4.53 15.31 64.72
C GLY A 16 4.23 14.00 64.08
N LEU A 17 4.11 12.99 64.88
CA LEU A 17 3.78 11.59 64.59
C LEU A 17 2.39 11.47 63.99
N CYS A 18 2.24 10.97 62.74
CA CYS A 18 0.99 10.37 62.27
C CYS A 18 1.30 9.24 61.28
N ARG A 19 1.13 8.00 61.75
CA ARG A 19 1.12 6.80 60.93
C ARG A 19 -0.06 6.89 59.93
N ARG A 20 0.23 6.99 58.65
CA ARG A 20 -0.71 6.66 57.58
C ARG A 20 -0.12 5.52 56.74
N VAL A 21 -0.85 4.42 56.76
CA VAL A 21 -0.64 3.26 55.88
C VAL A 21 -0.85 3.73 54.45
N ALA A 22 0.22 3.80 53.66
CA ALA A 22 0.14 4.00 52.23
C ALA A 22 -0.04 2.63 51.57
N LEU A 23 -1.26 2.33 51.11
CA LEU A 23 -1.46 1.30 50.12
C LEU A 23 -0.74 1.74 48.84
N ALA A 24 0.38 1.13 48.54
CA ALA A 24 1.02 1.22 47.24
C ALA A 24 0.21 0.40 46.24
N THR A 25 -0.71 1.04 45.51
CA THR A 25 -1.24 0.49 44.28
C THR A 25 -0.12 0.55 43.24
N CYS A 26 0.57 -0.57 43.04
CA CYS A 26 1.41 -0.78 41.87
C CYS A 26 0.50 -0.80 40.63
N GLY A 27 0.21 0.35 40.06
CA GLY A 27 -0.31 0.48 38.72
C GLY A 27 0.80 0.02 37.78
N ALA A 28 0.67 -1.20 37.24
CA ALA A 28 1.48 -1.63 36.13
C ALA A 28 1.18 -0.67 34.97
N ILE A 29 2.05 0.29 34.73
CA ILE A 29 2.10 1.04 33.48
C ILE A 29 2.49 0.03 32.42
N VAL A 30 1.50 -0.56 31.76
CA VAL A 30 1.72 -1.25 30.49
C VAL A 30 2.18 -0.17 29.53
N ALA A 31 3.48 -0.06 29.32
CA ALA A 31 4.04 0.72 28.23
C ALA A 31 3.52 0.05 26.95
N LEU A 32 2.43 0.58 26.40
CA LEU A 32 2.02 0.29 25.05
C LEU A 32 3.19 0.73 24.17
N ASN A 33 3.99 -0.22 23.72
CA ASN A 33 4.92 0.02 22.64
C ASN A 33 4.07 0.43 21.44
N VAL A 34 3.91 1.72 21.22
CA VAL A 34 3.34 2.27 19.98
C VAL A 34 4.33 1.89 18.89
N VAL A 35 4.01 0.83 18.18
CA VAL A 35 4.81 0.40 17.03
C VAL A 35 4.48 1.39 15.92
N ALA A 36 5.48 2.14 15.47
CA ALA A 36 5.34 3.03 14.32
C ALA A 36 4.85 2.22 13.11
N GLN A 37 3.84 2.73 12.40
CA GLN A 37 3.34 2.15 11.16
C GLN A 37 3.67 3.02 9.93
N ASN A 38 3.78 4.33 10.13
CA ASN A 38 4.20 5.27 9.08
C ASN A 38 5.73 5.43 9.07
N PRO A 39 6.37 5.25 7.90
CA PRO A 39 5.83 4.82 6.60
C PRO A 39 5.29 3.39 6.60
N ILE A 40 4.24 3.13 5.76
CA ILE A 40 3.54 1.84 5.71
C ILE A 40 4.26 0.77 4.89
N ILE A 41 5.16 1.15 3.99
CA ILE A 41 6.04 0.27 3.21
C ILE A 41 7.47 0.48 3.72
N CYS A 42 8.17 -0.60 4.06
CA CYS A 42 9.44 -0.52 4.77
C CYS A 42 10.64 -1.14 4.04
N ASP A 43 10.42 -1.87 2.95
CA ASP A 43 11.46 -2.57 2.21
C ASP A 43 12.07 -1.73 1.07
N ARG A 44 11.45 -0.61 0.72
CA ARG A 44 11.90 0.35 -0.30
C ARG A 44 11.20 1.70 -0.16
N TYR A 45 11.65 2.70 -0.94
CA TYR A 45 11.05 4.04 -0.97
C TYR A 45 9.91 4.09 -1.99
N THR A 46 8.72 4.47 -1.54
CA THR A 46 7.48 4.44 -2.31
C THR A 46 6.78 5.79 -2.26
N PRO A 47 7.20 6.77 -3.08
CA PRO A 47 6.54 8.08 -3.13
C PRO A 47 5.21 8.06 -3.88
N ASP A 48 4.55 9.21 -3.88
CA ASP A 48 3.44 9.61 -4.74
C ASP A 48 2.26 8.60 -4.73
N PRO A 49 1.75 8.23 -3.52
CA PRO A 49 0.73 7.19 -3.37
C PRO A 49 -0.61 7.59 -4.00
N ALA A 50 -1.15 6.71 -4.83
CA ALA A 50 -2.45 6.85 -5.47
C ALA A 50 -3.37 5.68 -5.05
N PRO A 51 -4.18 5.83 -3.98
CA PRO A 51 -5.08 4.80 -3.51
C PRO A 51 -6.29 4.63 -4.43
N TYR A 52 -6.72 3.38 -4.64
CA TYR A 52 -7.92 3.05 -5.39
C TYR A 52 -8.68 1.89 -4.75
N VAL A 53 -9.96 2.09 -4.42
CA VAL A 53 -10.82 1.05 -3.85
C VAL A 53 -11.56 0.31 -4.95
N HIS A 54 -11.45 -1.02 -4.96
CA HIS A 54 -12.22 -1.89 -5.83
C HIS A 54 -12.74 -3.09 -5.04
N GLY A 55 -14.05 -3.17 -4.89
CA GLY A 55 -14.68 -4.16 -4.03
C GLY A 55 -14.30 -3.99 -2.56
N ASP A 56 -13.83 -5.05 -1.94
CA ASP A 56 -13.39 -5.09 -0.55
C ASP A 56 -11.88 -4.84 -0.35
N THR A 57 -11.19 -4.46 -1.41
CA THR A 57 -9.74 -4.28 -1.44
C THR A 57 -9.37 -2.84 -1.78
N LEU A 58 -8.46 -2.26 -1.02
CA LEU A 58 -7.78 -1.03 -1.37
C LEU A 58 -6.45 -1.38 -2.04
N TYR A 59 -6.31 -0.94 -3.29
CA TYR A 59 -5.07 -0.98 -4.06
C TYR A 59 -4.31 0.32 -3.89
N LEU A 60 -3.01 0.23 -3.78
CA LEU A 60 -2.13 1.37 -3.63
C LEU A 60 -1.09 1.32 -4.76
N PHE A 61 -1.25 2.21 -5.73
CA PHE A 61 -0.33 2.45 -6.82
C PHE A 61 0.70 3.47 -6.35
N VAL A 62 1.98 3.17 -6.48
CA VAL A 62 3.06 4.05 -6.02
C VAL A 62 4.19 4.07 -7.02
N ASP A 63 4.94 5.14 -6.98
CA ASP A 63 6.21 5.24 -7.68
C ASP A 63 7.33 4.59 -6.85
N HIS A 64 8.54 4.55 -7.38
CA HIS A 64 9.68 3.95 -6.72
C HIS A 64 10.89 4.89 -6.79
N ASP A 65 11.21 5.53 -5.67
CA ASP A 65 12.48 6.25 -5.52
C ASP A 65 13.60 5.23 -5.31
N GLU A 66 14.60 5.23 -6.17
CA GLU A 66 15.75 4.33 -6.08
C GLU A 66 16.63 4.58 -4.85
N ASP A 67 17.26 3.54 -4.32
CA ASP A 67 18.19 3.64 -3.17
C ASP A 67 19.38 4.55 -3.47
N VAL A 68 19.80 4.61 -4.73
CA VAL A 68 20.90 5.44 -5.22
C VAL A 68 20.37 6.44 -6.22
N THR A 69 20.45 7.72 -5.86
CA THR A 69 20.01 8.81 -6.74
C THR A 69 21.06 9.12 -7.82
N GLU A 70 20.60 9.35 -9.03
CA GLU A 70 21.42 9.85 -10.14
C GLU A 70 21.51 11.38 -10.07
N ASN A 71 22.71 11.92 -10.09
CA ASN A 71 22.97 13.38 -10.04
C ASN A 71 22.35 14.11 -8.84
N GLY A 72 22.06 13.40 -7.73
CA GLY A 72 21.40 13.96 -6.55
C GLY A 72 19.98 14.44 -6.83
N TYR A 73 19.25 13.79 -7.74
CA TYR A 73 17.90 14.12 -8.14
C TYR A 73 16.99 12.88 -8.10
N PHE A 74 15.68 13.05 -8.33
CA PHE A 74 14.72 11.95 -8.43
C PHE A 74 15.21 10.89 -9.42
N THR A 75 15.27 9.64 -8.95
CA THR A 75 15.68 8.50 -9.78
C THR A 75 14.63 7.42 -9.61
N MET A 76 13.80 7.23 -10.63
CA MET A 76 12.59 6.42 -10.58
C MET A 76 12.47 5.64 -11.88
N LYS A 77 12.42 4.29 -11.79
CA LYS A 77 12.55 3.40 -12.98
C LYS A 77 11.29 2.59 -13.25
N ASP A 78 10.42 2.48 -12.27
CA ASP A 78 9.23 1.64 -12.33
C ASP A 78 8.12 2.14 -11.40
N TRP A 79 6.95 1.49 -11.50
CA TRP A 79 5.78 1.72 -10.67
C TRP A 79 5.36 0.42 -10.01
N LEU A 80 5.01 0.48 -8.74
CA LEU A 80 4.73 -0.64 -7.88
C LEU A 80 3.25 -0.71 -7.52
N LEU A 81 2.79 -1.90 -7.18
CA LEU A 81 1.45 -2.11 -6.69
C LEU A 81 1.47 -2.83 -5.34
N TYR A 82 0.69 -2.29 -4.42
CA TYR A 82 0.35 -2.93 -3.15
C TYR A 82 -1.15 -3.05 -2.98
N SER A 83 -1.60 -3.89 -2.06
CA SER A 83 -3.01 -3.96 -1.69
C SER A 83 -3.19 -4.28 -0.22
N THR A 84 -4.33 -3.88 0.32
CA THR A 84 -4.75 -4.21 1.68
C THR A 84 -6.25 -4.44 1.76
N VAL A 85 -6.67 -5.22 2.75
CA VAL A 85 -8.09 -5.37 3.13
C VAL A 85 -8.33 -4.91 4.57
N ASP A 86 -7.27 -4.62 5.31
CA ASP A 86 -7.30 -4.29 6.74
C ASP A 86 -6.60 -2.98 7.12
N MET A 87 -5.98 -2.27 6.17
CA MET A 87 -5.24 -1.01 6.30
C MET A 87 -3.91 -1.09 7.07
N VAL A 88 -3.56 -2.23 7.64
CA VAL A 88 -2.33 -2.38 8.45
C VAL A 88 -1.35 -3.41 7.91
N ASN A 89 -1.82 -4.40 7.16
CA ASN A 89 -0.97 -5.36 6.45
C ASN A 89 -1.07 -5.07 4.95
N TRP A 90 0.07 -4.81 4.33
CA TRP A 90 0.17 -4.44 2.91
C TRP A 90 0.83 -5.56 2.14
N THR A 91 0.14 -6.06 1.11
CA THR A 91 0.67 -7.11 0.25
C THR A 91 1.27 -6.49 -1.00
N TYR A 92 2.56 -6.73 -1.24
CA TYR A 92 3.20 -6.37 -2.51
C TYR A 92 2.63 -7.22 -3.64
N ARG A 93 2.18 -6.58 -4.72
CA ARG A 93 1.55 -7.21 -5.89
C ARG A 93 2.42 -7.17 -7.14
N GLY A 94 3.67 -6.75 -6.99
CA GLY A 94 4.65 -6.73 -8.05
C GLY A 94 5.02 -5.34 -8.56
N THR A 95 5.84 -5.35 -9.61
CA THR A 95 6.22 -4.20 -10.43
C THR A 95 5.51 -4.31 -11.79
N PRO A 96 4.23 -3.88 -11.89
CA PRO A 96 3.44 -4.08 -13.11
C PRO A 96 3.86 -3.22 -14.29
N LEU A 97 4.50 -2.08 -14.02
CA LEU A 97 4.95 -1.13 -15.03
C LEU A 97 6.41 -0.72 -14.81
N THR A 98 7.11 -0.58 -15.92
CA THR A 98 8.45 0.02 -16.00
C THR A 98 8.51 0.96 -17.19
N SER A 99 9.57 1.75 -17.32
CA SER A 99 9.82 2.58 -18.50
C SER A 99 9.78 1.75 -19.81
N ALA A 100 10.15 0.47 -19.76
CA ALA A 100 10.11 -0.44 -20.90
C ALA A 100 8.70 -0.68 -21.46
N THR A 101 7.65 -0.58 -20.63
CA THR A 101 6.25 -0.64 -21.09
C THR A 101 5.96 0.45 -22.12
N PHE A 102 6.58 1.61 -21.98
CA PHE A 102 6.42 2.79 -22.81
C PHE A 102 7.61 3.04 -23.75
N SER A 103 8.38 1.99 -24.07
CA SER A 103 9.61 2.10 -24.89
C SER A 103 9.44 2.76 -26.26
N ALA A 104 8.21 2.83 -26.76
CA ALA A 104 7.93 3.52 -28.03
C ALA A 104 8.17 5.05 -27.94
N TRP A 105 8.01 5.66 -26.75
CA TRP A 105 8.09 7.11 -26.58
C TRP A 105 8.82 7.58 -25.33
N ALA A 106 8.83 6.82 -24.23
CA ALA A 106 9.44 7.24 -22.98
C ALA A 106 10.96 7.01 -22.96
N LYS A 107 11.67 7.88 -22.27
CA LYS A 107 13.06 7.67 -21.86
C LYS A 107 13.12 6.39 -21.03
N GLN A 108 14.19 5.64 -21.18
CA GLN A 108 14.37 4.38 -20.47
C GLN A 108 15.24 4.57 -19.22
N ASP A 109 15.01 3.71 -18.24
CA ASP A 109 15.81 3.55 -17.02
C ASP A 109 15.76 4.71 -16.02
N ASN A 110 14.93 5.73 -16.23
CA ASN A 110 14.65 6.80 -15.25
C ASN A 110 13.39 7.60 -15.64
N ASP A 111 13.00 8.56 -14.79
CA ASP A 111 11.93 9.54 -14.96
C ASP A 111 10.52 8.91 -15.02
N CYS A 112 10.30 7.82 -14.28
CA CYS A 112 9.00 7.19 -14.07
C CYS A 112 8.29 7.86 -12.88
N TRP A 113 7.67 9.05 -13.13
CA TRP A 113 7.11 9.92 -12.08
C TRP A 113 5.64 9.66 -11.83
N ALA A 114 5.05 10.47 -10.94
CA ALA A 114 3.71 10.32 -10.39
C ALA A 114 2.67 9.79 -11.36
N SER A 115 1.80 8.94 -10.83
CA SER A 115 0.88 8.14 -11.62
C SER A 115 -0.44 7.90 -10.90
N GLN A 116 -1.50 7.54 -11.63
CA GLN A 116 -2.77 7.09 -11.05
C GLN A 116 -3.44 6.03 -11.92
N CYS A 117 -4.08 5.06 -11.29
CA CYS A 117 -4.84 4.00 -11.95
C CYS A 117 -6.34 4.08 -11.62
N ILE A 118 -7.18 3.74 -12.58
CA ILE A 118 -8.63 3.61 -12.41
C ILE A 118 -9.15 2.40 -13.17
N GLU A 119 -10.20 1.77 -12.64
CA GLU A 119 -10.91 0.68 -13.33
C GLU A 119 -12.12 1.25 -14.09
N ARG A 120 -12.38 0.70 -15.28
CA ARG A 120 -13.61 0.93 -16.05
C ARG A 120 -13.97 -0.31 -16.89
N ASN A 121 -15.15 -0.87 -16.65
CA ASN A 121 -15.70 -1.99 -17.41
C ASN A 121 -14.76 -3.22 -17.44
N GLY A 122 -14.20 -3.59 -16.31
CA GLY A 122 -13.29 -4.73 -16.16
C GLY A 122 -11.87 -4.50 -16.72
N LYS A 123 -11.54 -3.25 -17.06
CA LYS A 123 -10.20 -2.87 -17.51
C LYS A 123 -9.59 -1.83 -16.59
N TRP A 124 -8.31 -1.98 -16.36
CA TRP A 124 -7.50 -1.09 -15.53
C TRP A 124 -6.69 -0.18 -16.44
N TYR A 125 -6.77 1.13 -16.19
CA TYR A 125 -6.10 2.19 -16.95
C TYR A 125 -5.15 2.92 -16.02
N TRP A 126 -3.86 2.72 -16.22
CA TRP A 126 -2.81 3.33 -15.41
C TRP A 126 -2.15 4.46 -16.20
N TYR A 127 -2.40 5.70 -15.76
CA TYR A 127 -1.85 6.92 -16.34
C TYR A 127 -0.55 7.24 -15.62
N VAL A 128 0.52 7.46 -16.38
CA VAL A 128 1.87 7.66 -15.85
C VAL A 128 2.52 8.88 -16.47
N THR A 129 3.37 9.55 -15.71
CA THR A 129 4.29 10.56 -16.21
C THR A 129 5.62 9.92 -16.55
N ALA A 130 6.18 10.24 -17.72
CA ALA A 130 7.56 9.89 -18.06
C ALA A 130 8.17 10.95 -18.99
N THR A 131 9.47 11.18 -18.90
CA THR A 131 10.19 12.05 -19.85
C THR A 131 10.17 11.43 -21.24
N ILE A 132 9.90 12.25 -22.27
CA ILE A 132 9.84 11.80 -23.65
C ILE A 132 11.25 11.54 -24.18
N LYS A 133 11.43 10.42 -24.86
CA LYS A 133 12.69 10.01 -25.46
C LYS A 133 13.24 11.10 -26.41
N GLY A 134 14.44 11.56 -26.12
CA GLY A 134 15.11 12.61 -26.90
C GLY A 134 14.59 14.03 -26.67
N GLN A 135 13.71 14.21 -25.66
CA GLN A 135 13.22 15.52 -25.25
C GLN A 135 13.62 15.82 -23.81
N ALA A 136 13.52 17.10 -23.42
CA ALA A 136 13.76 17.55 -22.05
C ALA A 136 12.46 17.77 -21.27
N TYR A 137 11.29 17.45 -21.84
CA TYR A 137 9.98 17.61 -21.22
C TYR A 137 9.24 16.26 -21.11
N PRO A 138 8.33 16.14 -20.15
CA PRO A 138 7.55 14.94 -19.93
C PRO A 138 6.34 14.80 -20.86
N GLY A 139 5.75 13.62 -20.81
CA GLY A 139 4.44 13.31 -21.34
C GLY A 139 3.69 12.36 -20.39
N ILE A 140 2.36 12.36 -20.52
CA ILE A 140 1.49 11.45 -19.80
C ILE A 140 1.02 10.36 -20.76
N GLY A 141 1.35 9.10 -20.44
CA GLY A 141 0.89 7.92 -21.17
C GLY A 141 -0.20 7.17 -20.41
N VAL A 142 -0.75 6.14 -21.05
CA VAL A 142 -1.70 5.21 -20.41
C VAL A 142 -1.37 3.78 -20.76
N ALA A 143 -1.25 2.93 -19.75
CA ALA A 143 -1.17 1.49 -19.92
C ALA A 143 -2.49 0.83 -19.52
N VAL A 144 -2.83 -0.29 -20.18
CA VAL A 144 -4.11 -0.99 -19.99
C VAL A 144 -3.88 -2.45 -19.66
N ALA A 145 -4.63 -2.96 -18.68
CA ALA A 145 -4.65 -4.37 -18.26
C ALA A 145 -6.07 -4.85 -17.98
N ASN A 146 -6.23 -6.16 -17.77
CA ASN A 146 -7.47 -6.79 -17.33
C ASN A 146 -7.46 -7.11 -15.82
N SER A 147 -6.39 -6.78 -15.12
CA SER A 147 -6.19 -6.99 -13.69
C SER A 147 -5.36 -5.85 -13.12
N PRO A 148 -5.53 -5.47 -11.84
CA PRO A 148 -4.72 -4.41 -11.22
C PRO A 148 -3.22 -4.74 -11.22
N ALA A 149 -2.84 -6.00 -11.10
CA ALA A 149 -1.45 -6.44 -11.17
C ALA A 149 -0.91 -6.62 -12.60
N GLY A 150 -1.73 -6.37 -13.62
CA GLY A 150 -1.31 -6.49 -15.02
C GLY A 150 -1.63 -7.87 -15.65
N PRO A 151 -0.96 -8.26 -16.75
CA PRO A 151 0.09 -7.49 -17.43
C PRO A 151 -0.46 -6.25 -18.16
N TYR A 152 0.22 -5.13 -18.00
CA TYR A 152 -0.12 -3.88 -18.65
C TYR A 152 0.54 -3.74 -20.04
N ARG A 153 -0.11 -2.99 -20.92
CA ARG A 153 0.41 -2.67 -22.27
C ARG A 153 0.12 -1.21 -22.58
N ASP A 154 1.03 -0.54 -23.25
CA ASP A 154 0.79 0.76 -23.88
C ASP A 154 0.04 0.55 -25.22
N PRO A 155 -1.28 0.81 -25.31
CA PRO A 155 -2.07 0.53 -26.49
C PRO A 155 -1.89 1.57 -27.60
N ILE A 156 -1.39 2.77 -27.27
CA ILE A 156 -1.32 3.90 -28.21
C ILE A 156 0.09 4.23 -28.67
N ARG A 157 1.11 3.73 -27.97
CA ARG A 157 2.54 3.87 -28.30
C ARG A 157 3.00 5.31 -28.47
N LYS A 158 2.37 6.24 -27.78
CA LYS A 158 2.67 7.67 -27.71
C LYS A 158 2.02 8.26 -26.45
N PRO A 159 2.48 9.43 -25.94
CA PRO A 159 1.80 10.10 -24.85
C PRO A 159 0.40 10.60 -25.28
N LEU A 160 -0.53 10.66 -24.33
CA LEU A 160 -1.83 11.32 -24.47
C LEU A 160 -1.69 12.84 -24.56
N VAL A 161 -0.83 13.37 -23.69
CA VAL A 161 -0.45 14.79 -23.62
C VAL A 161 1.04 14.89 -23.39
N GLN A 162 1.66 16.02 -23.79
CA GLN A 162 3.08 16.22 -23.64
C GLN A 162 3.42 17.71 -23.57
N GLY A 163 4.53 18.03 -22.94
CA GLY A 163 5.07 19.38 -22.83
C GLY A 163 5.57 19.72 -21.44
N TRP A 164 6.18 20.89 -21.30
CA TRP A 164 6.64 21.39 -20.01
C TRP A 164 5.50 21.47 -19.00
N PHE A 165 5.76 21.08 -17.75
CA PHE A 165 4.84 21.10 -16.63
C PHE A 165 3.62 20.14 -16.75
N LYS A 166 3.58 19.23 -17.74
CA LYS A 166 2.51 18.24 -17.90
C LYS A 166 2.89 16.95 -17.21
N ILE A 167 2.70 16.93 -15.88
CA ILE A 167 2.99 15.81 -14.98
C ILE A 167 1.81 15.53 -14.05
N ASP A 168 1.91 14.53 -13.22
CA ASP A 168 1.01 14.21 -12.11
C ASP A 168 -0.44 14.00 -12.53
N PRO A 169 -0.70 13.00 -13.37
CA PRO A 169 -2.06 12.73 -13.83
C PRO A 169 -2.96 12.25 -12.70
N THR A 170 -4.16 12.84 -12.60
CA THR A 170 -5.27 12.27 -11.84
C THR A 170 -6.45 12.04 -12.77
N VAL A 171 -7.07 10.87 -12.68
CA VAL A 171 -8.18 10.46 -13.54
C VAL A 171 -9.45 10.28 -12.73
N PHE A 172 -10.55 10.83 -13.24
CA PHE A 172 -11.86 10.80 -12.60
C PHE A 172 -12.95 10.45 -13.62
N ILE A 173 -13.88 9.59 -13.26
CA ILE A 173 -15.09 9.28 -14.04
C ILE A 173 -16.28 9.88 -13.32
N ASP A 174 -16.95 10.83 -13.96
CA ASP A 174 -18.12 11.49 -13.41
C ASP A 174 -19.38 10.61 -13.51
N ASP A 175 -20.44 10.93 -12.76
CA ASP A 175 -21.69 10.15 -12.68
C ASP A 175 -22.36 9.95 -14.05
N ASN A 176 -22.15 10.87 -14.98
CA ASN A 176 -22.64 10.75 -16.36
C ASN A 176 -21.76 9.86 -17.26
N GLY A 177 -20.71 9.26 -16.68
CA GLY A 177 -19.76 8.39 -17.37
C GLY A 177 -18.67 9.11 -18.18
N GLN A 178 -18.63 10.46 -18.17
CA GLN A 178 -17.53 11.21 -18.77
C GLN A 178 -16.29 11.14 -17.90
N ALA A 179 -15.20 10.67 -18.46
CA ALA A 179 -13.89 10.64 -17.78
C ALA A 179 -13.09 11.90 -18.07
N TYR A 180 -12.38 12.36 -17.06
CA TYR A 180 -11.50 13.53 -17.10
C TYR A 180 -10.10 13.13 -16.64
N LEU A 181 -9.09 13.70 -17.26
CA LEU A 181 -7.69 13.62 -16.87
C LEU A 181 -7.23 15.01 -16.46
N PHE A 182 -6.90 15.21 -15.18
CA PHE A 182 -6.28 16.44 -14.68
C PHE A 182 -4.78 16.20 -14.52
N TYR A 183 -3.97 17.23 -14.68
CA TYR A 183 -2.51 17.16 -14.60
C TYR A 183 -1.88 18.54 -14.58
N GLY A 184 -0.67 18.64 -14.05
CA GLY A 184 0.12 19.85 -14.17
C GLY A 184 1.02 20.17 -12.99
N ASN A 185 2.02 21.00 -13.26
CA ASN A 185 2.90 21.63 -12.28
C ASN A 185 2.88 23.14 -12.54
N ASN A 186 2.75 23.97 -11.49
CA ASN A 186 2.55 25.43 -11.54
C ASN A 186 1.35 25.90 -12.40
N ASN A 187 0.86 25.10 -13.29
CA ASN A 187 -0.37 25.29 -14.06
C ASN A 187 -1.15 23.98 -13.98
N LEU A 188 -2.45 24.07 -13.95
CA LEU A 188 -3.35 22.93 -13.93
C LEU A 188 -4.12 22.87 -15.25
N TRP A 189 -4.16 21.71 -15.86
CA TRP A 189 -4.98 21.42 -17.04
C TRP A 189 -5.94 20.28 -16.76
N TYR A 190 -7.00 20.23 -17.54
CA TYR A 190 -7.76 19.01 -17.70
C TYR A 190 -8.06 18.72 -19.18
N ALA A 191 -8.24 17.44 -19.49
CA ALA A 191 -8.76 16.98 -20.77
C ALA A 191 -9.91 15.98 -20.55
N ARG A 192 -10.89 15.96 -21.44
CA ARG A 192 -11.88 14.91 -21.46
C ARG A 192 -11.29 13.68 -22.12
N LEU A 193 -11.49 12.53 -21.52
CA LEU A 193 -11.12 11.24 -22.13
C LEU A 193 -12.29 10.71 -22.98
N THR A 194 -11.97 10.03 -24.05
CA THR A 194 -12.93 9.26 -24.81
C THR A 194 -13.43 8.05 -24.01
N LYS A 195 -14.49 7.39 -24.47
CA LYS A 195 -14.99 6.16 -23.82
C LYS A 195 -13.96 5.04 -23.74
N SER A 196 -12.97 5.03 -24.66
CA SER A 196 -11.87 4.07 -24.65
C SER A 196 -10.83 4.34 -23.54
N MET A 197 -10.88 5.49 -22.87
CA MET A 197 -9.92 5.92 -21.86
C MET A 197 -8.47 6.11 -22.39
N THR A 198 -8.24 5.95 -23.68
CA THR A 198 -6.92 5.96 -24.32
C THR A 198 -6.72 7.10 -25.32
N ALA A 199 -7.61 8.06 -25.33
CA ALA A 199 -7.51 9.29 -26.14
C ALA A 199 -8.21 10.45 -25.47
N ILE A 200 -7.73 11.67 -25.70
CA ILE A 200 -8.41 12.90 -25.30
C ILE A 200 -9.39 13.38 -26.40
N THR A 201 -10.40 14.13 -26.00
CA THR A 201 -11.36 14.77 -26.90
C THR A 201 -11.60 16.21 -26.49
N GLY A 202 -11.78 17.11 -27.46
CA GLY A 202 -12.05 18.53 -27.21
C GLY A 202 -10.81 19.34 -26.81
N GLY A 203 -9.63 18.73 -26.85
CA GLY A 203 -8.37 19.38 -26.48
C GLY A 203 -8.14 19.50 -24.98
N GLU A 204 -7.06 20.18 -24.63
CA GLU A 204 -6.66 20.49 -23.26
C GLU A 204 -7.24 21.84 -22.84
N VAL A 205 -7.71 21.94 -21.60
CA VAL A 205 -8.26 23.17 -21.02
C VAL A 205 -7.44 23.56 -19.81
N GLU A 206 -6.87 24.75 -19.81
CA GLU A 206 -6.16 25.29 -18.65
C GLU A 206 -7.14 25.82 -17.61
N VAL A 207 -6.94 25.41 -16.35
CA VAL A 207 -7.68 25.89 -15.19
C VAL A 207 -7.03 27.17 -14.69
N LYS A 208 -7.83 28.21 -14.41
CA LYS A 208 -7.32 29.48 -13.87
C LYS A 208 -6.91 29.31 -12.41
N THR A 209 -5.65 28.95 -12.17
CA THR A 209 -5.09 28.73 -10.81
C THR A 209 -4.58 30.02 -10.16
N ARG A 210 -4.39 31.10 -10.91
CA ARG A 210 -3.97 32.42 -10.37
C ARG A 210 -5.18 33.22 -9.87
N ASP A 211 -5.89 32.62 -8.91
CA ASP A 211 -7.07 33.20 -8.25
C ASP A 211 -7.05 32.73 -6.78
N GLU A 212 -6.82 33.65 -5.85
CA GLU A 212 -6.74 33.34 -4.42
C GLU A 212 -8.04 32.79 -3.84
N LYS A 213 -9.19 33.18 -4.40
CA LYS A 213 -10.50 32.63 -3.97
C LYS A 213 -10.68 31.19 -4.40
N ALA A 214 -10.02 30.79 -5.49
CA ALA A 214 -10.12 29.45 -6.05
C ALA A 214 -9.03 28.52 -5.55
N PHE A 215 -7.79 29.00 -5.37
CA PHE A 215 -6.62 28.16 -5.07
C PHE A 215 -5.83 28.60 -3.83
N GLY A 216 -6.26 29.65 -3.12
CA GLY A 216 -5.60 30.16 -1.92
C GLY A 216 -4.55 31.23 -2.19
N PRO A 217 -3.84 31.70 -1.14
CA PRO A 217 -2.96 32.85 -1.22
C PRO A 217 -1.81 32.64 -2.19
N PHE A 218 -1.47 33.65 -2.99
CA PHE A 218 -0.34 33.59 -3.91
C PHE A 218 0.97 33.28 -3.18
N LYS A 219 1.79 32.42 -3.77
CA LYS A 219 3.13 32.05 -3.22
C LYS A 219 4.23 33.09 -3.51
N GLY A 220 3.85 34.25 -4.05
CA GLY A 220 4.72 35.35 -4.41
C GLY A 220 4.38 35.94 -5.78
N TYR A 221 5.34 36.69 -6.35
CA TYR A 221 5.19 37.36 -7.63
C TYR A 221 6.43 37.12 -8.50
N GLU A 222 6.24 37.09 -9.83
CA GLU A 222 7.32 37.13 -10.80
C GLU A 222 7.93 38.53 -10.84
N ASP A 223 9.12 38.69 -11.45
CA ASP A 223 9.81 39.97 -11.58
C ASP A 223 8.97 41.03 -12.32
N ASN A 224 8.05 40.60 -13.18
CA ASN A 224 7.13 41.47 -13.92
C ASN A 224 5.83 41.78 -13.14
N GLY A 225 5.73 41.39 -11.88
CA GLY A 225 4.57 41.59 -11.02
C GLY A 225 3.41 40.62 -11.22
N THR A 226 3.56 39.59 -12.04
CA THR A 226 2.53 38.54 -12.22
C THR A 226 2.45 37.66 -10.96
N PRO A 227 1.26 37.42 -10.37
CA PRO A 227 1.13 36.54 -9.23
C PRO A 227 1.54 35.10 -9.54
N LYS A 228 2.29 34.47 -8.63
CA LYS A 228 2.57 33.02 -8.66
C LYS A 228 1.41 32.30 -8.01
N THR A 229 0.78 31.38 -8.74
CA THR A 229 -0.33 30.56 -8.21
C THR A 229 0.09 29.82 -6.95
N ASN A 230 -0.84 29.59 -6.02
CA ASN A 230 -0.62 28.72 -4.85
C ASN A 230 -0.57 27.23 -5.24
N PHE A 231 -1.27 26.83 -6.31
CA PHE A 231 -1.19 25.48 -6.87
C PHE A 231 0.25 25.17 -7.30
N GLU A 232 0.79 24.04 -6.83
CA GLU A 232 2.11 23.55 -7.25
C GLU A 232 1.97 22.40 -8.23
N GLU A 233 1.48 21.25 -7.76
CA GLU A 233 1.40 20.00 -8.52
C GLU A 233 0.47 18.98 -7.84
N ALA A 234 0.58 17.68 -8.18
CA ALA A 234 -0.02 16.57 -7.45
C ALA A 234 -1.54 16.66 -7.33
N SER A 235 -2.24 17.01 -8.41
CA SER A 235 -3.69 17.12 -8.39
C SER A 235 -4.36 15.78 -8.07
N TRP A 236 -5.38 15.78 -7.18
CA TRP A 236 -6.20 14.64 -6.82
C TRP A 236 -7.66 15.02 -6.82
N ILE A 237 -8.48 14.44 -7.71
CA ILE A 237 -9.88 14.80 -7.88
C ILE A 237 -10.81 13.66 -7.52
N TYR A 238 -11.88 13.98 -6.76
CA TYR A 238 -12.97 13.07 -6.47
C TYR A 238 -14.29 13.83 -6.26
N LYS A 239 -15.40 13.09 -6.20
CA LYS A 239 -16.74 13.64 -5.92
C LYS A 239 -17.28 13.02 -4.64
N ARG A 240 -17.89 13.85 -3.80
CA ARG A 240 -18.63 13.41 -2.60
C ARG A 240 -19.81 14.34 -2.33
N ASP A 241 -20.94 13.73 -1.98
CA ASP A 241 -22.18 14.46 -1.60
C ASP A 241 -22.55 15.55 -2.60
N GLY A 242 -22.41 15.24 -3.90
CA GLY A 242 -22.71 16.16 -5.00
C GLY A 242 -21.65 17.22 -5.28
N LYS A 243 -20.62 17.36 -4.45
CA LYS A 243 -19.51 18.31 -4.57
C LYS A 243 -18.24 17.65 -5.10
N TYR A 244 -17.50 18.38 -5.93
CA TYR A 244 -16.18 17.98 -6.40
C TYR A 244 -15.11 18.56 -5.48
N TYR A 245 -14.14 17.76 -5.14
CA TYR A 245 -12.97 18.11 -4.36
C TYR A 245 -11.73 17.92 -5.24
N LEU A 246 -10.91 18.95 -5.30
CA LEU A 246 -9.61 18.93 -5.93
C LEU A 246 -8.58 19.21 -4.85
N GLU A 247 -7.86 18.19 -4.46
CA GLU A 247 -6.73 18.29 -3.54
C GLU A 247 -5.45 18.46 -4.34
N TYR A 248 -4.41 19.11 -3.78
CA TYR A 248 -3.16 19.39 -4.50
C TYR A 248 -2.04 19.82 -3.56
N ALA A 249 -0.80 19.67 -4.02
CA ALA A 249 0.37 20.30 -3.43
C ALA A 249 0.35 21.80 -3.70
N ALA A 250 0.69 22.61 -2.69
CA ALA A 250 0.54 24.06 -2.71
C ALA A 250 1.70 24.77 -1.99
N GLY A 251 1.84 26.07 -2.24
CA GLY A 251 2.71 26.98 -1.49
C GLY A 251 4.13 27.11 -2.00
N GLY A 252 4.50 26.40 -3.04
CA GLY A 252 5.88 26.28 -3.52
C GLY A 252 6.67 25.25 -2.71
N VAL A 253 7.97 25.12 -2.97
CA VAL A 253 8.84 24.16 -2.30
C VAL A 253 9.52 24.84 -1.10
N PRO A 254 9.36 24.30 0.16
CA PRO A 254 8.65 23.09 0.53
C PRO A 254 7.13 23.23 0.49
N GLU A 255 6.45 22.16 0.07
CA GLU A 255 5.04 22.11 -0.20
C GLU A 255 4.19 21.80 1.05
N TYR A 256 2.89 22.10 0.94
CA TYR A 256 1.85 21.64 1.85
C TYR A 256 0.62 21.15 1.05
N TRP A 257 -0.23 20.33 1.66
CA TRP A 257 -1.43 19.81 1.01
C TRP A 257 -2.62 20.75 1.23
N ALA A 258 -3.30 21.11 0.15
CA ALA A 258 -4.47 21.98 0.15
C ALA A 258 -5.61 21.39 -0.69
N TYR A 259 -6.77 22.01 -0.64
CA TYR A 259 -7.89 21.60 -1.49
C TYR A 259 -8.76 22.78 -1.91
N SER A 260 -9.48 22.56 -2.99
CA SER A 260 -10.57 23.43 -3.48
C SER A 260 -11.82 22.60 -3.78
N THR A 261 -12.99 23.22 -3.74
CA THR A 261 -14.27 22.56 -4.05
C THR A 261 -14.99 23.24 -5.19
N ALA A 262 -15.89 22.50 -5.87
CA ALA A 262 -16.75 23.03 -6.90
C ALA A 262 -18.07 22.24 -7.02
N ASP A 263 -19.10 22.85 -7.64
CA ASP A 263 -20.35 22.17 -7.97
C ASP A 263 -20.31 21.48 -9.35
N LYS A 264 -19.23 21.70 -10.10
CA LYS A 264 -18.97 21.05 -11.40
C LYS A 264 -17.52 20.58 -11.45
N VAL A 265 -17.29 19.45 -12.10
CA VAL A 265 -15.95 18.86 -12.26
C VAL A 265 -14.91 19.81 -12.87
N THR A 266 -15.35 20.81 -13.64
CA THR A 266 -14.49 21.80 -14.30
C THR A 266 -14.45 23.15 -13.58
N GLY A 267 -14.99 23.24 -12.37
CA GLY A 267 -15.12 24.48 -11.61
C GLY A 267 -16.40 25.28 -11.95
N PRO A 268 -16.52 26.55 -11.54
CA PRO A 268 -15.47 27.33 -10.86
C PRO A 268 -15.12 26.75 -9.48
N TRP A 269 -13.83 26.83 -9.12
CA TRP A 269 -13.30 26.32 -7.87
C TRP A 269 -13.39 27.35 -6.74
N THR A 270 -13.49 26.88 -5.51
CA THR A 270 -13.45 27.69 -4.29
C THR A 270 -12.44 27.06 -3.34
N TYR A 271 -11.45 27.83 -2.87
CA TYR A 271 -10.44 27.38 -1.94
C TYR A 271 -11.06 26.92 -0.62
N GLY A 272 -10.78 25.67 -0.25
CA GLY A 272 -11.30 25.07 0.98
C GLY A 272 -10.34 25.17 2.17
N GLY A 273 -9.04 25.31 1.90
CA GLY A 273 -8.04 25.46 2.96
C GLY A 273 -6.87 24.48 2.85
N LYS A 274 -6.03 24.54 3.87
CA LYS A 274 -4.90 23.65 4.07
C LYS A 274 -5.36 22.36 4.76
N VAL A 275 -4.92 21.20 4.25
CA VAL A 275 -5.26 19.87 4.78
C VAL A 275 -4.10 19.27 5.59
N MET A 276 -2.87 19.39 5.09
CA MET A 276 -1.66 18.93 5.80
C MET A 276 -0.55 19.96 5.68
N GLY A 277 0.38 19.94 6.61
CA GLY A 277 1.59 20.76 6.58
C GLY A 277 2.65 20.24 5.60
N GLN A 278 3.86 20.74 5.73
CA GLN A 278 5.04 20.17 5.07
C GLN A 278 5.32 18.78 5.61
N ALA A 279 5.54 17.82 4.71
CA ALA A 279 5.88 16.45 5.10
C ALA A 279 7.28 16.36 5.71
N ASP A 280 7.39 15.60 6.79
CA ASP A 280 8.65 15.43 7.52
C ASP A 280 9.74 14.76 6.64
N GLY A 281 10.89 15.43 6.51
CA GLY A 281 12.04 14.94 5.73
C GLY A 281 11.84 14.97 4.22
N SER A 282 10.72 15.50 3.71
CA SER A 282 10.48 15.74 2.30
C SER A 282 10.20 17.23 2.04
N PHE A 283 10.59 17.72 0.90
CA PHE A 283 10.25 19.07 0.42
C PHE A 283 9.04 19.06 -0.53
N THR A 284 8.62 17.89 -1.00
CA THR A 284 7.36 17.68 -1.73
C THR A 284 6.34 16.94 -0.88
N ILE A 285 5.06 17.07 -1.24
CA ILE A 285 3.96 16.27 -0.71
C ILE A 285 3.04 15.87 -1.86
N HIS A 286 2.77 14.57 -2.00
CA HIS A 286 1.87 14.03 -3.00
C HIS A 286 1.08 12.88 -2.41
N GLY A 287 -0.19 12.74 -2.81
CA GLY A 287 -1.04 11.66 -2.36
C GLY A 287 -2.50 11.87 -2.74
N GLY A 288 -3.42 11.44 -1.90
CA GLY A 288 -4.83 11.61 -2.14
C GLY A 288 -5.71 11.03 -1.03
N SER A 289 -6.89 11.62 -0.89
CA SER A 289 -7.92 11.12 0.02
C SER A 289 -8.73 10.00 -0.62
N VAL A 290 -9.11 9.01 0.19
CA VAL A 290 -9.98 7.91 -0.22
C VAL A 290 -10.91 7.51 0.92
N GLU A 291 -12.11 7.02 0.58
CA GLU A 291 -12.99 6.34 1.52
C GLU A 291 -12.87 4.84 1.35
N PHE A 292 -12.65 4.11 2.45
CA PHE A 292 -12.60 2.67 2.48
C PHE A 292 -13.35 2.13 3.69
N ARG A 293 -14.36 1.28 3.47
CA ARG A 293 -15.20 0.68 4.51
C ARG A 293 -15.82 1.70 5.49
N GLY A 294 -16.19 2.87 4.99
CA GLY A 294 -16.81 3.94 5.79
C GLY A 294 -15.84 4.82 6.56
N HIS A 295 -14.55 4.60 6.43
CA HIS A 295 -13.50 5.42 7.01
C HIS A 295 -12.84 6.30 5.94
N HIS A 296 -12.35 7.48 6.32
CA HIS A 296 -11.64 8.38 5.41
C HIS A 296 -10.15 8.35 5.70
N TYR A 297 -9.36 8.16 4.65
CA TYR A 297 -7.91 8.08 4.73
C TYR A 297 -7.26 9.12 3.82
N MET A 298 -6.21 9.75 4.31
CA MET A 298 -5.30 10.58 3.54
C MET A 298 -3.98 9.84 3.37
N PHE A 299 -3.64 9.47 2.14
CA PHE A 299 -2.34 8.95 1.78
C PHE A 299 -1.42 10.10 1.38
N TYR A 300 -0.17 10.01 1.77
CA TYR A 300 0.87 11.00 1.45
C TYR A 300 2.25 10.33 1.55
N HIS A 301 3.32 11.06 1.21
CA HIS A 301 4.67 10.57 1.43
C HIS A 301 5.46 11.46 2.39
N ASN A 302 6.51 10.89 3.03
CA ASN A 302 7.52 11.59 3.80
C ASN A 302 8.92 11.02 3.54
N GLY A 303 9.96 11.64 4.13
CA GLY A 303 11.36 11.18 4.02
C GLY A 303 11.86 10.45 5.28
N LYS A 304 11.00 9.76 6.04
CA LYS A 304 11.36 9.21 7.38
C LYS A 304 11.75 7.75 7.41
N LEU A 305 11.60 7.00 6.32
CA LEU A 305 12.18 5.65 6.26
C LEU A 305 13.70 5.74 6.46
N PRO A 306 14.36 4.82 7.18
CA PRO A 306 15.81 4.87 7.38
C PRO A 306 16.59 5.03 6.06
N GLY A 307 17.44 6.05 5.98
CA GLY A 307 18.14 6.45 4.76
C GLY A 307 17.34 7.32 3.81
N GLY A 308 16.08 7.63 4.14
CA GLY A 308 15.19 8.47 3.36
C GLY A 308 15.54 9.96 3.34
N GLY A 309 14.79 10.74 2.59
CA GLY A 309 14.97 12.16 2.38
C GLY A 309 14.12 12.70 1.24
N GLY A 310 14.40 13.90 0.76
CA GLY A 310 13.58 14.56 -0.26
C GLY A 310 13.55 13.86 -1.62
N PHE A 311 14.53 13.02 -1.92
CA PHE A 311 14.59 12.20 -3.15
C PHE A 311 14.49 10.68 -2.88
N LYS A 312 14.12 10.30 -1.65
CA LYS A 312 13.88 8.92 -1.20
C LYS A 312 12.71 8.93 -0.22
N ARG A 313 11.52 9.05 -0.79
CA ARG A 313 10.28 9.29 -0.07
C ARG A 313 9.52 7.98 0.18
N SER A 314 8.68 7.93 1.17
CA SER A 314 7.95 6.71 1.53
C SER A 314 6.51 7.01 1.91
N THR A 315 5.61 6.17 1.46
CA THR A 315 4.16 6.27 1.66
C THR A 315 3.77 6.17 3.13
N CYS A 316 2.90 7.07 3.53
CA CYS A 316 2.24 7.14 4.83
C CYS A 316 0.72 7.22 4.66
N VAL A 317 -0.02 6.95 5.73
CA VAL A 317 -1.48 7.07 5.76
C VAL A 317 -1.95 7.58 7.12
N GLU A 318 -2.93 8.50 7.11
CA GLU A 318 -3.66 8.97 8.30
C GLU A 318 -5.16 8.77 8.09
N GLU A 319 -5.85 8.37 9.14
CA GLU A 319 -7.30 8.38 9.19
C GLU A 319 -7.79 9.76 9.65
N PHE A 320 -8.87 10.26 9.06
CA PHE A 320 -9.46 11.54 9.46
C PHE A 320 -10.99 11.49 9.43
N THR A 321 -11.60 12.39 10.18
CA THR A 321 -13.05 12.63 10.15
C THR A 321 -13.30 13.98 9.47
N ARG A 322 -14.17 14.02 8.46
CA ARG A 322 -14.62 15.28 7.85
C ARG A 322 -15.37 16.13 8.86
N ASN A 323 -15.31 17.43 8.69
CA ASN A 323 -16.15 18.36 9.45
C ASN A 323 -17.62 18.19 9.06
N GLU A 324 -18.55 18.61 9.92
CA GLU A 324 -20.00 18.50 9.69
C GLU A 324 -20.48 19.21 8.43
N ASP A 325 -19.80 20.29 8.02
CA ASP A 325 -20.08 21.03 6.79
C ASP A 325 -19.47 20.40 5.52
N GLY A 326 -18.83 19.23 5.65
CA GLY A 326 -18.17 18.50 4.58
C GLY A 326 -16.76 19.00 4.25
N SER A 327 -16.26 20.05 4.94
CA SER A 327 -14.89 20.52 4.75
C SER A 327 -13.86 19.51 5.28
N LEU A 328 -12.62 19.61 4.77
CA LEU A 328 -11.51 18.79 5.23
C LEU A 328 -10.85 19.43 6.46
N PRO A 329 -10.58 18.66 7.52
CA PRO A 329 -9.85 19.17 8.69
C PRO A 329 -8.35 19.34 8.38
N LEU A 330 -7.64 20.02 9.26
CA LEU A 330 -6.19 19.97 9.26
C LEU A 330 -5.73 18.63 9.85
N ILE A 331 -5.18 17.75 9.02
CA ILE A 331 -4.70 16.42 9.39
C ILE A 331 -3.26 16.53 9.91
N LYS A 332 -2.99 15.88 11.03
CA LYS A 332 -1.65 15.84 11.64
C LYS A 332 -0.89 14.60 11.19
N PHE A 333 0.37 14.76 10.90
CA PHE A 333 1.28 13.62 10.67
C PHE A 333 1.48 12.81 11.95
N THR A 334 1.40 11.49 11.85
CA THR A 334 1.70 10.58 12.95
C THR A 334 2.71 9.52 12.55
N THR A 335 3.41 8.96 13.51
CA THR A 335 4.21 7.76 13.31
C THR A 335 3.39 6.49 13.54
N LYS A 336 2.23 6.63 14.21
CA LYS A 336 1.37 5.51 14.59
C LYS A 336 0.67 4.89 13.37
N GLY A 337 0.28 5.70 12.37
CA GLY A 337 -0.58 5.28 11.28
C GLY A 337 -2.01 4.99 11.75
N VAL A 338 -2.66 4.01 11.12
CA VAL A 338 -4.09 3.72 11.30
C VAL A 338 -4.35 2.41 12.06
N GLU A 339 -5.58 2.24 12.54
CA GLU A 339 -6.01 1.00 13.19
C GLU A 339 -6.49 -0.05 12.17
N PRO A 340 -6.40 -1.36 12.49
CA PRO A 340 -6.87 -2.40 11.60
C PRO A 340 -8.39 -2.41 11.49
N LEU A 341 -8.91 -2.55 10.27
CA LEU A 341 -10.34 -2.66 9.99
C LEU A 341 -10.90 -4.07 10.19
N GLN A 342 -10.06 -5.09 10.12
CA GLN A 342 -10.41 -6.49 10.30
C GLN A 342 -9.19 -7.31 10.70
N THR A 343 -9.42 -8.54 11.17
CA THR A 343 -8.37 -9.51 11.46
C THR A 343 -7.93 -10.25 10.18
N LEU A 344 -6.68 -10.74 10.20
CA LEU A 344 -6.14 -11.61 9.16
C LEU A 344 -6.33 -13.07 9.57
N ASP A 345 -6.90 -13.89 8.67
CA ASP A 345 -7.08 -15.33 8.88
C ASP A 345 -5.77 -16.09 8.60
N PRO A 346 -5.13 -16.70 9.61
CA PRO A 346 -3.90 -17.46 9.43
C PRO A 346 -4.11 -18.86 8.83
N TYR A 347 -5.33 -19.34 8.73
CA TYR A 347 -5.66 -20.69 8.31
C TYR A 347 -5.87 -20.84 6.81
N VAL A 348 -5.83 -19.72 6.08
CA VAL A 348 -5.71 -19.69 4.63
C VAL A 348 -4.27 -19.31 4.25
N ARG A 349 -3.87 -19.64 3.02
CA ARG A 349 -2.56 -19.22 2.51
C ARG A 349 -2.43 -17.70 2.58
N GLN A 350 -1.36 -17.25 3.20
CA GLN A 350 -0.93 -15.86 3.22
C GLN A 350 0.35 -15.70 2.41
N GLU A 351 0.45 -14.65 1.62
CA GLU A 351 1.68 -14.32 0.91
C GLU A 351 2.73 -13.79 1.90
N ALA A 352 3.99 -14.16 1.72
CA ALA A 352 5.08 -13.72 2.60
C ALA A 352 5.32 -12.21 2.53
N GLU A 353 4.99 -11.61 1.40
CA GLU A 353 4.99 -10.17 1.15
C GLU A 353 3.76 -9.43 1.68
N THR A 354 2.88 -10.08 2.47
CA THR A 354 1.85 -9.42 3.28
C THR A 354 2.48 -8.95 4.59
N ILE A 355 2.78 -7.66 4.67
CA ILE A 355 3.70 -7.09 5.66
C ILE A 355 3.10 -5.85 6.32
N ASN A 356 3.20 -5.76 7.66
CA ASN A 356 2.99 -4.53 8.40
C ASN A 356 4.29 -3.75 8.56
N GLN A 357 5.36 -4.44 8.95
CA GLN A 357 6.71 -3.87 9.11
C GLN A 357 7.76 -4.89 8.73
N SER A 358 8.87 -4.42 8.21
CA SER A 358 10.00 -5.26 7.85
C SER A 358 11.33 -4.51 7.95
N SER A 359 12.41 -5.26 7.93
CA SER A 359 13.76 -4.77 7.72
C SER A 359 14.64 -5.92 7.24
N GLY A 360 15.64 -5.61 6.40
CA GLY A 360 16.61 -6.60 5.92
C GLY A 360 16.00 -7.69 5.03
N ILE A 361 14.99 -7.32 4.27
CA ILE A 361 14.33 -8.13 3.23
C ILE A 361 14.00 -7.25 2.02
N LEU A 362 13.59 -7.85 0.92
CA LEU A 362 13.07 -7.18 -0.26
C LEU A 362 11.95 -8.02 -0.88
N CYS A 363 10.81 -7.40 -1.19
CA CYS A 363 9.74 -8.03 -1.97
C CYS A 363 10.03 -7.87 -3.46
N VAL A 364 9.91 -8.94 -4.25
CA VAL A 364 10.13 -8.91 -5.69
C VAL A 364 9.08 -9.74 -6.42
N GLY A 365 8.94 -9.51 -7.71
CA GLY A 365 8.05 -10.29 -8.56
C GLY A 365 7.17 -9.45 -9.48
N ASP A 366 6.31 -10.14 -10.18
CA ASP A 366 5.32 -9.55 -11.10
C ASP A 366 3.94 -10.21 -10.91
N TYR A 367 3.01 -9.92 -11.80
CA TYR A 367 1.64 -10.47 -11.77
C TYR A 367 1.55 -12.01 -11.74
N ARG A 368 2.62 -12.74 -12.02
CA ARG A 368 2.67 -14.21 -12.01
C ARG A 368 3.01 -14.77 -10.65
N GLN A 369 3.97 -14.16 -9.99
CA GLN A 369 4.43 -14.55 -8.65
C GLN A 369 5.22 -13.42 -8.01
N CYS A 370 4.90 -13.13 -6.75
CA CYS A 370 5.73 -12.31 -5.86
C CYS A 370 6.31 -13.19 -4.75
N TYR A 371 7.41 -12.77 -4.16
CA TYR A 371 8.03 -13.45 -3.02
C TYR A 371 9.01 -12.50 -2.31
N VAL A 372 9.37 -12.84 -1.09
CA VAL A 372 10.39 -12.13 -0.31
C VAL A 372 11.76 -12.73 -0.58
N THR A 373 12.74 -11.87 -0.85
CA THR A 373 14.15 -12.22 -1.08
C THR A 373 15.09 -11.29 -0.29
N ASN A 374 16.40 -11.38 -0.51
CA ASN A 374 17.43 -10.62 0.21
C ASN A 374 17.30 -10.71 1.74
N ILE A 375 16.80 -11.85 2.22
CA ILE A 375 16.55 -12.09 3.63
C ILE A 375 17.89 -12.13 4.38
N SER A 376 18.12 -11.15 5.25
CA SER A 376 19.30 -11.11 6.12
C SER A 376 19.03 -11.78 7.48
N SER A 377 20.09 -12.24 8.16
CA SER A 377 19.97 -12.84 9.50
C SER A 377 19.53 -11.84 10.59
N SER A 378 19.66 -10.54 10.35
CA SER A 378 19.11 -9.49 11.20
C SER A 378 17.72 -9.01 10.78
N GLY A 379 17.23 -9.53 9.65
CA GLY A 379 15.95 -9.15 9.05
C GLY A 379 14.76 -9.68 9.84
N TYR A 380 13.62 -9.07 9.59
CA TYR A 380 12.33 -9.55 10.09
C TYR A 380 11.18 -9.11 9.20
N ILE A 381 10.07 -9.82 9.31
CA ILE A 381 8.76 -9.46 8.81
C ILE A 381 7.80 -9.48 10.00
N LYS A 382 6.96 -8.46 10.13
CA LYS A 382 5.87 -8.41 11.11
C LYS A 382 4.53 -8.36 10.39
N VAL A 383 3.58 -9.15 10.88
CA VAL A 383 2.17 -9.15 10.46
C VAL A 383 1.33 -8.84 11.69
N ARG A 384 0.38 -7.94 11.57
CA ARG A 384 -0.48 -7.51 12.67
C ARG A 384 -1.85 -8.16 12.61
N ASN A 385 -2.49 -8.19 13.79
CA ASN A 385 -3.92 -8.48 13.94
C ASN A 385 -4.35 -9.85 13.35
N VAL A 386 -3.51 -10.88 13.55
CA VAL A 386 -3.76 -12.26 13.10
C VAL A 386 -4.68 -12.97 14.10
N ASP A 387 -5.82 -13.48 13.63
CA ASP A 387 -6.83 -14.12 14.49
C ASP A 387 -6.71 -15.65 14.47
N PHE A 388 -6.18 -16.19 15.54
CA PHE A 388 -6.04 -17.63 15.74
C PHE A 388 -7.29 -18.29 16.36
N GLY A 389 -8.34 -17.53 16.71
CA GLY A 389 -9.52 -18.03 17.39
C GLY A 389 -9.25 -18.62 18.78
N SER A 390 -10.25 -19.28 19.36
CA SER A 390 -10.15 -19.90 20.68
C SER A 390 -9.37 -21.21 20.67
N GLU A 391 -9.54 -22.03 19.64
CA GLU A 391 -8.88 -23.33 19.48
C GLU A 391 -7.38 -23.18 19.20
N GLY A 392 -7.01 -22.12 18.50
CA GLY A 392 -5.63 -21.77 18.19
C GLY A 392 -5.00 -22.59 17.08
N ALA A 393 -3.74 -22.28 16.79
CA ALA A 393 -2.92 -22.98 15.82
C ALA A 393 -1.94 -23.92 16.53
N LEU A 394 -1.68 -25.09 15.93
CA LEU A 394 -0.73 -26.11 16.42
C LEU A 394 0.50 -26.27 15.54
N SER A 395 0.41 -25.96 14.25
CA SER A 395 1.53 -26.08 13.34
C SER A 395 1.58 -24.89 12.38
N PHE A 396 2.74 -24.71 11.79
CA PHE A 396 3.04 -23.66 10.82
C PHE A 396 3.72 -24.28 9.62
N LYS A 397 3.33 -23.88 8.43
CA LYS A 397 4.00 -24.21 7.18
C LYS A 397 4.40 -22.97 6.41
N ALA A 398 5.49 -23.06 5.68
CA ALA A 398 5.99 -22.05 4.79
C ALA A 398 6.40 -22.65 3.44
N ARG A 399 6.23 -21.90 2.36
CA ARG A 399 6.75 -22.24 1.05
C ARG A 399 8.01 -21.43 0.80
N VAL A 400 9.13 -22.11 0.63
CA VAL A 400 10.47 -21.51 0.55
C VAL A 400 11.29 -22.10 -0.58
N ARG A 401 12.34 -21.36 -0.99
CA ARG A 401 13.37 -21.82 -1.92
C ARG A 401 14.72 -21.38 -1.40
N SER A 402 15.69 -22.30 -1.34
CA SER A 402 17.00 -21.99 -0.76
C SER A 402 18.14 -22.74 -1.44
N SER A 403 19.30 -22.09 -1.50
CA SER A 403 20.57 -22.71 -1.88
C SER A 403 21.44 -23.11 -0.68
N GLN A 404 21.01 -22.82 0.55
CA GLN A 404 21.78 -23.04 1.77
C GLN A 404 20.89 -23.38 2.97
N LYS A 405 21.49 -23.83 4.06
CA LYS A 405 20.78 -24.06 5.31
C LYS A 405 20.46 -22.75 6.01
N ALA A 406 19.22 -22.64 6.47
CA ALA A 406 18.73 -21.50 7.25
C ALA A 406 17.65 -21.93 8.25
N THR A 407 17.20 -21.02 9.08
CA THR A 407 16.05 -21.24 9.98
C THR A 407 15.10 -20.04 9.89
N LEU A 408 13.85 -20.32 9.61
CA LEU A 408 12.73 -19.38 9.77
C LEU A 408 12.19 -19.54 11.20
N VAL A 409 12.14 -18.44 11.96
CA VAL A 409 11.69 -18.45 13.36
C VAL A 409 10.38 -17.68 13.46
N VAL A 410 9.32 -18.36 13.84
CA VAL A 410 8.00 -17.78 14.11
C VAL A 410 7.95 -17.26 15.55
N ARG A 411 7.57 -16.00 15.72
CA ARG A 411 7.47 -15.34 17.03
C ARG A 411 6.11 -14.72 17.23
N GLN A 412 5.64 -14.71 18.46
CA GLN A 412 4.46 -13.94 18.85
C GLN A 412 4.86 -12.50 19.19
N GLY A 413 4.17 -11.52 18.59
CA GLY A 413 4.40 -10.10 18.82
C GLY A 413 5.57 -9.55 18.02
N SER A 414 6.57 -8.98 18.69
CA SER A 414 7.71 -8.32 18.05
C SER A 414 8.80 -9.31 17.60
N ARG A 415 9.81 -8.80 16.87
CA ARG A 415 11.01 -9.54 16.46
C ARG A 415 11.82 -10.15 17.62
N THR A 416 11.59 -9.69 18.84
CA THR A 416 12.18 -10.23 20.09
C THR A 416 11.16 -11.00 20.92
N GLY A 417 9.93 -11.17 20.43
CA GLY A 417 8.86 -11.88 21.12
C GLY A 417 9.13 -13.38 21.31
N SER A 418 8.25 -14.06 22.06
CA SER A 418 8.40 -15.48 22.35
C SER A 418 8.42 -16.33 21.08
N VAL A 419 9.36 -17.25 20.98
CA VAL A 419 9.47 -18.20 19.86
C VAL A 419 8.33 -19.21 19.96
N LYS A 420 7.61 -19.39 18.86
CA LYS A 420 6.52 -20.35 18.71
C LYS A 420 6.91 -21.55 17.86
N ALA A 421 7.71 -21.33 16.81
CA ALA A 421 8.27 -22.39 16.00
C ALA A 421 9.65 -22.03 15.47
N ARG A 422 10.43 -23.07 15.15
CA ARG A 422 11.67 -22.98 14.38
C ARG A 422 11.56 -23.93 13.20
N VAL A 423 11.56 -23.39 12.01
CA VAL A 423 11.39 -24.13 10.78
C VAL A 423 12.75 -24.26 10.12
N ALA A 424 13.26 -25.46 10.00
CA ALA A 424 14.49 -25.72 9.27
C ALA A 424 14.26 -25.52 7.77
N VAL A 425 15.15 -24.79 7.12
CA VAL A 425 15.18 -24.60 5.67
C VAL A 425 16.48 -25.24 5.17
N GLU A 426 16.34 -26.34 4.44
CA GLU A 426 17.44 -27.02 3.78
C GLU A 426 17.59 -26.52 2.33
N PRO A 427 18.74 -26.76 1.66
CA PRO A 427 18.86 -26.51 0.22
C PRO A 427 17.78 -27.24 -0.57
N THR A 428 17.19 -26.56 -1.56
CA THR A 428 16.01 -27.05 -2.31
C THR A 428 16.29 -27.27 -3.81
N ASP A 429 17.57 -27.23 -4.21
CA ASP A 429 18.01 -27.39 -5.61
C ASP A 429 17.28 -26.48 -6.62
N GLY A 430 16.90 -25.28 -6.14
CA GLY A 430 16.19 -24.28 -6.95
C GLY A 430 14.66 -24.44 -6.99
N GLU A 431 14.12 -25.46 -6.35
CA GLU A 431 12.69 -25.73 -6.33
C GLU A 431 12.00 -25.06 -5.13
N TRP A 432 10.74 -24.70 -5.32
CA TRP A 432 9.88 -24.25 -4.23
C TRP A 432 9.35 -25.45 -3.43
N VAL A 433 9.64 -25.51 -2.14
CA VAL A 433 9.22 -26.59 -1.23
C VAL A 433 8.38 -26.06 -0.07
N GLU A 434 7.48 -26.87 0.43
CA GLU A 434 6.80 -26.61 1.70
C GLU A 434 7.62 -27.18 2.86
N VAL A 435 7.87 -26.36 3.88
CA VAL A 435 8.50 -26.75 5.15
C VAL A 435 7.51 -26.56 6.28
N VAL A 436 7.48 -27.49 7.23
CA VAL A 436 6.48 -27.52 8.32
C VAL A 436 7.19 -27.64 9.66
N ALA A 437 6.63 -27.00 10.69
CA ALA A 437 7.03 -27.20 12.08
C ALA A 437 5.82 -27.09 13.02
N ASP A 438 5.82 -27.91 14.06
CA ASP A 438 4.85 -27.79 15.14
C ASP A 438 5.17 -26.58 16.00
N LEU A 439 4.14 -25.98 16.58
CA LEU A 439 4.28 -24.88 17.53
C LEU A 439 4.62 -25.44 18.91
N ALA A 440 5.56 -24.78 19.60
CA ALA A 440 5.92 -25.14 20.98
C ALA A 440 4.74 -25.05 21.98
N ALA A 441 3.75 -24.21 21.67
CA ALA A 441 2.48 -24.08 22.36
C ALA A 441 1.47 -23.43 21.41
N PRO A 442 0.16 -23.70 21.57
CA PRO A 442 -0.88 -23.12 20.72
C PRO A 442 -0.83 -21.60 20.70
N LEU A 443 -1.04 -21.03 19.52
CA LEU A 443 -1.31 -19.59 19.35
C LEU A 443 -2.84 -19.41 19.34
N THR A 444 -3.38 -18.64 20.28
CA THR A 444 -4.82 -18.39 20.42
C THR A 444 -5.16 -16.90 20.45
N GLY A 445 -6.39 -16.56 20.04
CA GLY A 445 -6.91 -15.19 19.98
C GLY A 445 -6.18 -14.33 18.95
N VAL A 446 -6.45 -13.03 18.97
CA VAL A 446 -5.83 -12.09 18.03
C VAL A 446 -4.42 -11.73 18.49
N ARG A 447 -3.43 -11.91 17.62
CA ARG A 447 -2.01 -11.69 17.91
C ARG A 447 -1.29 -11.06 16.73
N ASP A 448 -0.30 -10.22 17.02
CA ASP A 448 0.74 -9.91 16.05
C ASP A 448 1.71 -11.11 15.99
N ILE A 449 2.28 -11.36 14.82
CA ILE A 449 3.35 -12.35 14.62
C ILE A 449 4.54 -11.70 13.94
N SER A 450 5.72 -12.25 14.20
CA SER A 450 6.93 -11.84 13.49
C SER A 450 7.71 -13.06 13.01
N PHE A 451 8.20 -12.96 11.79
CA PHE A 451 9.15 -13.90 11.22
C PHE A 451 10.55 -13.30 11.35
N THR A 452 11.48 -14.05 11.95
CA THR A 452 12.89 -13.69 12.03
C THR A 452 13.73 -14.83 11.45
N PHE A 453 14.94 -14.53 11.03
CA PHE A 453 15.72 -15.43 10.19
C PHE A 453 17.08 -15.72 10.82
N GLN A 454 17.58 -16.94 10.66
CA GLN A 454 18.89 -17.36 11.16
C GLN A 454 19.63 -18.12 10.07
N GLY A 455 20.91 -17.84 9.92
CA GLY A 455 21.77 -18.44 8.92
C GLY A 455 23.00 -17.58 8.66
N SER A 456 23.84 -18.03 7.75
CA SER A 456 25.04 -17.31 7.28
C SER A 456 24.88 -16.96 5.81
N GLY A 457 25.28 -15.74 5.42
CA GLY A 457 25.19 -15.27 4.04
C GLY A 457 24.36 -13.99 3.89
N LYS A 458 24.36 -13.44 2.68
CA LYS A 458 23.70 -12.17 2.37
C LYS A 458 22.19 -12.32 2.09
N SER A 459 21.77 -13.46 1.53
CA SER A 459 20.39 -13.82 1.27
C SER A 459 20.20 -15.26 1.72
N LEU A 460 19.41 -15.48 2.76
CA LEU A 460 19.30 -16.79 3.41
C LEU A 460 18.45 -17.77 2.60
N PHE A 461 17.30 -17.31 2.11
CA PHE A 461 16.37 -18.07 1.27
C PHE A 461 15.34 -17.11 0.66
N GLU A 462 14.48 -17.62 -0.19
CA GLU A 462 13.31 -16.94 -0.73
C GLU A 462 12.06 -17.49 -0.04
N PHE A 463 11.12 -16.59 0.29
CA PHE A 463 9.93 -16.92 1.06
C PHE A 463 8.68 -16.46 0.29
N ASP A 464 7.84 -17.42 -0.13
CA ASP A 464 6.68 -17.19 -0.99
C ASP A 464 5.38 -17.06 -0.20
N SER A 465 5.15 -17.96 0.76
CA SER A 465 3.88 -17.96 1.49
C SER A 465 3.97 -18.73 2.81
N TRP A 466 2.96 -18.46 3.66
CA TRP A 466 2.84 -19.16 4.94
C TRP A 466 1.37 -19.45 5.26
N GLN A 467 1.18 -20.40 6.18
CA GLN A 467 -0.13 -20.79 6.68
C GLN A 467 0.02 -21.51 8.02
N PHE A 468 -0.91 -21.28 8.94
CA PHE A 468 -1.03 -22.09 10.15
C PHE A 468 -2.09 -23.17 9.97
N SER A 469 -2.05 -24.22 10.84
CA SER A 469 -3.05 -25.28 10.85
C SER A 469 -3.71 -25.35 12.22
N GLN A 470 -5.03 -25.49 12.19
CA GLN A 470 -5.83 -25.75 13.38
C GLN A 470 -5.59 -27.17 13.88
N PRO A 471 -5.87 -27.47 15.18
CA PRO A 471 -6.05 -28.84 15.62
C PRO A 471 -7.04 -29.56 14.69
N PRO A 472 -6.83 -30.82 14.36
CA PRO A 472 -7.86 -31.60 13.71
C PRO A 472 -9.10 -31.49 14.58
N THR A 473 -10.18 -30.89 14.06
CA THR A 473 -11.46 -30.82 14.75
C THR A 473 -11.85 -32.26 15.04
N GLY A 474 -11.78 -32.65 16.33
CA GLY A 474 -12.04 -34.02 16.76
C GLY A 474 -13.47 -34.42 16.56
N VAL A 475 -13.82 -34.80 15.34
CA VAL A 475 -14.81 -35.84 15.11
C VAL A 475 -13.98 -37.08 14.92
N ALA A 476 -13.85 -37.88 15.98
CA ALA A 476 -13.43 -39.26 15.84
C ALA A 476 -14.32 -39.88 14.77
N ALA A 477 -13.79 -40.07 13.58
CA ALA A 477 -14.46 -40.86 12.56
C ALA A 477 -14.67 -42.25 13.18
N PRO A 478 -15.89 -42.76 13.27
CA PRO A 478 -16.07 -44.15 13.62
C PRO A 478 -15.32 -44.96 12.57
N ALA A 479 -14.43 -45.83 13.04
CA ALA A 479 -13.80 -46.84 12.22
C ALA A 479 -14.90 -47.68 11.56
N ALA A 480 -15.17 -47.42 10.30
CA ALA A 480 -15.97 -48.26 9.44
C ALA A 480 -15.27 -48.29 8.08
N GLU A 481 -14.57 -49.36 7.85
CA GLU A 481 -14.21 -49.78 6.50
C GLU A 481 -15.47 -49.79 5.63
N ARG A 482 -15.58 -48.82 4.74
CA ARG A 482 -16.51 -48.90 3.60
C ARG A 482 -15.64 -49.08 2.34
N PRO A 483 -16.05 -50.02 1.45
CA PRO A 483 -15.35 -50.21 0.20
C PRO A 483 -15.39 -48.90 -0.60
N ALA A 484 -14.26 -48.52 -1.17
CA ALA A 484 -14.06 -47.31 -1.96
C ALA A 484 -14.94 -47.33 -3.22
N THR A 485 -16.16 -46.82 -3.09
CA THR A 485 -16.91 -46.35 -4.26
C THR A 485 -16.31 -45.00 -4.65
N ALA A 486 -15.69 -44.94 -5.82
CA ALA A 486 -15.10 -43.74 -6.39
C ALA A 486 -16.15 -42.62 -6.42
N ALA A 487 -16.04 -41.67 -5.51
CA ALA A 487 -16.91 -40.48 -5.50
C ALA A 487 -16.60 -39.63 -6.73
N VAL A 488 -17.51 -39.64 -7.70
CA VAL A 488 -17.47 -38.76 -8.87
C VAL A 488 -18.10 -37.43 -8.43
N VAL A 489 -17.31 -36.37 -8.40
CA VAL A 489 -17.81 -35.02 -8.09
C VAL A 489 -17.84 -34.21 -9.38
N THR A 490 -19.01 -33.64 -9.71
CA THR A 490 -19.15 -32.70 -10.83
C THR A 490 -19.21 -31.27 -10.28
N CYS A 491 -18.43 -30.38 -10.83
CA CYS A 491 -18.35 -28.98 -10.41
C CYS A 491 -18.59 -28.07 -11.62
N ASP A 492 -19.06 -26.85 -11.39
CA ASP A 492 -19.03 -25.78 -12.37
C ASP A 492 -17.60 -25.28 -12.64
N LEU A 493 -17.44 -24.33 -13.54
CA LEU A 493 -16.12 -23.77 -13.89
C LEU A 493 -15.48 -22.94 -12.75
N SER A 494 -16.26 -22.57 -11.73
CA SER A 494 -15.77 -21.90 -10.52
C SER A 494 -15.35 -22.87 -9.41
N GLY A 495 -15.56 -24.18 -9.62
CA GLY A 495 -15.21 -25.24 -8.67
C GLY A 495 -16.28 -25.56 -7.65
N ARG A 496 -17.50 -24.98 -7.73
CA ARG A 496 -18.63 -25.32 -6.87
C ARG A 496 -19.27 -26.63 -7.33
N ALA A 497 -19.71 -27.45 -6.38
CA ALA A 497 -20.42 -28.67 -6.70
C ALA A 497 -21.69 -28.38 -7.53
N ALA A 498 -21.80 -29.03 -8.66
CA ALA A 498 -22.95 -28.91 -9.55
C ALA A 498 -24.11 -29.74 -9.01
N GLY A 499 -25.31 -29.15 -8.94
CA GLY A 499 -26.53 -29.87 -8.59
C GLY A 499 -26.95 -30.91 -9.65
N PRO A 500 -27.92 -31.79 -9.34
CA PRO A 500 -28.33 -32.87 -10.25
C PRO A 500 -28.88 -32.37 -11.59
N ASP A 501 -29.41 -31.16 -11.64
CA ASP A 501 -29.99 -30.55 -12.85
C ASP A 501 -29.06 -29.57 -13.56
N ALA A 502 -27.77 -29.51 -13.18
CA ALA A 502 -26.82 -28.58 -13.76
C ALA A 502 -26.56 -28.93 -15.22
N ARG A 503 -26.63 -27.91 -16.10
CA ARG A 503 -26.39 -28.01 -17.55
C ARG A 503 -25.24 -27.10 -17.98
N GLY A 504 -24.72 -27.36 -19.16
CA GLY A 504 -23.61 -26.60 -19.72
C GLY A 504 -22.25 -27.25 -19.48
N LEU A 505 -21.17 -26.45 -19.56
CA LEU A 505 -19.81 -26.97 -19.43
C LEU A 505 -19.45 -27.14 -17.96
N LEU A 506 -19.21 -28.38 -17.53
CA LEU A 506 -18.90 -28.76 -16.16
C LEU A 506 -17.54 -29.47 -16.09
N ILE A 507 -16.95 -29.54 -14.89
CA ILE A 507 -15.73 -30.30 -14.59
C ILE A 507 -16.11 -31.53 -13.78
N ARG A 508 -15.88 -32.72 -14.32
CA ARG A 508 -16.04 -33.98 -13.60
C ARG A 508 -14.69 -34.42 -13.04
N ARG A 509 -14.66 -34.62 -11.72
CA ARG A 509 -13.50 -35.13 -10.98
C ARG A 509 -13.77 -36.56 -10.55
N GLU A 510 -12.84 -37.47 -10.82
CA GLU A 510 -12.92 -38.89 -10.46
C GLU A 510 -11.54 -39.42 -10.09
N LEU A 511 -11.49 -40.45 -9.26
CA LEU A 511 -10.25 -41.16 -8.95
C LEU A 511 -10.12 -42.34 -9.94
N GLN A 512 -9.03 -42.37 -10.70
CA GLN A 512 -8.70 -43.49 -11.59
C GLN A 512 -7.35 -44.07 -11.15
N GLY A 513 -7.36 -45.31 -10.64
CA GLY A 513 -6.16 -45.97 -10.12
C GLY A 513 -5.53 -45.23 -8.94
N GLY A 514 -6.34 -44.63 -8.03
CA GLY A 514 -5.87 -43.88 -6.86
C GLY A 514 -5.34 -42.47 -7.18
N LYS A 515 -5.35 -42.03 -8.43
CA LYS A 515 -4.93 -40.69 -8.82
C LYS A 515 -6.13 -39.83 -9.24
N PRO A 516 -6.22 -38.57 -8.78
CA PRO A 516 -7.29 -37.67 -9.18
C PRO A 516 -7.16 -37.31 -10.68
N ARG A 517 -8.26 -37.46 -11.42
CA ARG A 517 -8.43 -36.97 -12.78
C ARG A 517 -9.59 -36.00 -12.85
N ALA A 518 -9.42 -34.94 -13.65
CA ALA A 518 -10.48 -33.99 -13.94
C ALA A 518 -10.65 -33.91 -15.47
N ARG A 519 -11.90 -33.92 -15.94
CA ARG A 519 -12.23 -33.71 -17.37
C ARG A 519 -13.40 -32.76 -17.51
N LYS A 520 -13.40 -31.97 -18.58
CA LYS A 520 -14.54 -31.13 -18.94
C LYS A 520 -15.62 -32.03 -19.57
N ILE A 521 -16.86 -31.85 -19.18
CA ILE A 521 -18.04 -32.51 -19.74
C ILE A 521 -19.07 -31.44 -20.09
N LEU A 522 -19.80 -31.66 -21.19
CA LEU A 522 -20.94 -30.85 -21.58
C LEU A 522 -22.20 -31.63 -21.27
N ILE A 523 -23.09 -31.07 -20.45
CA ILE A 523 -24.41 -31.65 -20.14
C ILE A 523 -25.45 -30.79 -20.86
N HIS A 524 -26.19 -31.43 -21.78
CA HIS A 524 -27.22 -30.81 -22.63
C HIS A 524 -28.57 -30.66 -21.95
#